data_092d7e3c5784934860d4d9d9c22ebbe3
#
_entry.id   092d7e3c5784934860d4d9d9c22ebbe3
#
_cell.length_a   1.000
_cell.length_b   1.000
_cell.length_c   1.000
_cell.angle_alpha   90.00
_cell.angle_beta   90.00
_cell.angle_gamma   90.00
#
_symmetry.space_group_name_H-M   'P 1'
#
loop_
_entity.id
_entity.type
_entity.pdbx_description
1 polymer ?
#
loop_
_entity_poly.entity_id
_entity_poly.type
_entity_poly.pdbx_seq_one_letter_code
_entity_poly.pdbx_strand_id
1 'polypeptide(L)'
;MVAKCFKKILLLLFITGAIQANAQEGKKSELQQWKDFIENARLIARQERHLMDSIVHIKAENALQRKEFVLESDELTLKHGEHGYVNSTTNFIALHDGRATVQISPFQSGGGPNGVGGITVEGTPTGLKMETDKKGITRLSMNVTGNGISAQVLSLIHI
;
A
#
# COMPACT_ATOMS: atom_id res chain seq x y z
N MET A 1 39.32 -24.23 64.55
CA MET A 1 37.92 -24.51 64.06
C MET A 1 37.41 -23.44 63.05
N VAL A 2 37.77 -22.18 63.23
CA VAL A 2 37.31 -21.02 62.47
C VAL A 2 37.77 -21.07 60.96
N ALA A 3 39.02 -21.51 60.69
CA ALA A 3 39.58 -21.54 59.32
C ALA A 3 38.90 -22.53 58.37
N LYS A 4 38.36 -23.66 58.89
CA LYS A 4 37.60 -24.63 58.07
C LYS A 4 36.20 -24.15 57.69
N CYS A 5 35.59 -23.29 58.51
CA CYS A 5 34.29 -22.69 58.24
C CYS A 5 34.37 -21.60 57.15
N PHE A 6 35.44 -20.80 57.21
CA PHE A 6 35.68 -19.74 56.22
C PHE A 6 35.91 -20.27 54.81
N LYS A 7 36.64 -21.40 54.68
CA LYS A 7 36.87 -22.06 53.40
C LYS A 7 35.60 -22.62 52.76
N LYS A 8 34.66 -23.14 53.57
CA LYS A 8 33.37 -23.65 53.12
C LYS A 8 32.42 -22.51 52.67
N ILE A 9 32.42 -21.39 53.39
CA ILE A 9 31.62 -20.20 53.03
C ILE A 9 32.15 -19.57 51.76
N LEU A 10 33.47 -19.46 51.58
CA LEU A 10 34.10 -18.94 50.35
C LEU A 10 33.78 -19.84 49.12
N LEU A 11 33.79 -21.16 49.31
CA LEU A 11 33.45 -22.13 48.24
C LEU A 11 31.97 -22.04 47.83
N LEU A 12 31.06 -21.86 48.79
CA LEU A 12 29.63 -21.65 48.53
C LEU A 12 29.36 -20.34 47.78
N LEU A 13 30.06 -19.26 48.10
CA LEU A 13 29.94 -17.99 47.38
C LEU A 13 30.45 -18.10 45.92
N PHE A 14 31.50 -18.86 45.67
CA PHE A 14 31.98 -19.12 44.29
C PHE A 14 31.02 -19.99 43.50
N ILE A 15 30.36 -20.97 44.09
CA ILE A 15 29.38 -21.84 43.43
C ILE A 15 28.12 -21.04 43.07
N THR A 16 27.63 -20.20 43.96
CA THR A 16 26.45 -19.35 43.69
C THR A 16 26.74 -18.30 42.64
N GLY A 17 27.95 -17.71 42.63
CA GLY A 17 28.39 -16.77 41.59
C GLY A 17 28.49 -17.43 40.24
N ALA A 18 29.00 -18.65 40.11
CA ALA A 18 29.08 -19.39 38.86
C ALA A 18 27.71 -19.81 38.31
N ILE A 19 26.78 -20.18 39.18
CA ILE A 19 25.40 -20.51 38.76
C ILE A 19 24.66 -19.26 38.24
N GLN A 20 24.87 -18.11 38.89
CA GLN A 20 24.28 -16.84 38.42
C GLN A 20 24.90 -16.36 37.11
N ALA A 21 26.21 -16.52 36.91
CA ALA A 21 26.86 -16.17 35.63
C ALA A 21 26.36 -17.04 34.46
N ASN A 22 26.25 -18.34 34.65
CA ASN A 22 25.72 -19.25 33.65
C ASN A 22 24.23 -18.97 33.29
N ALA A 23 23.42 -18.62 34.32
CA ALA A 23 22.04 -18.23 34.07
C ALA A 23 21.91 -16.90 33.31
N GLN A 24 22.84 -15.98 33.50
CA GLN A 24 22.88 -14.72 32.76
C GLN A 24 23.37 -14.90 31.31
N GLU A 25 24.34 -15.78 31.08
CA GLU A 25 24.79 -16.14 29.71
C GLU A 25 23.69 -16.87 28.93
N GLY A 26 22.96 -17.79 29.56
CA GLY A 26 21.81 -18.47 28.93
C GLY A 26 20.73 -17.49 28.50
N LYS A 27 20.36 -16.54 29.37
CA LYS A 27 19.38 -15.49 29.04
C LYS A 27 19.84 -14.55 27.93
N LYS A 28 21.15 -14.21 27.88
CA LYS A 28 21.71 -13.43 26.80
C LYS A 28 21.69 -14.18 25.47
N SER A 29 21.96 -15.47 25.49
CA SER A 29 21.91 -16.34 24.31
C SER A 29 20.48 -16.46 23.76
N GLU A 30 19.47 -16.68 24.61
CA GLU A 30 18.07 -16.70 24.24
C GLU A 30 17.62 -15.36 23.65
N LEU A 31 17.96 -14.25 24.29
CA LEU A 31 17.63 -12.93 23.77
C LEU A 31 18.26 -12.65 22.41
N GLN A 32 19.47 -13.13 22.17
CA GLN A 32 20.12 -12.98 20.87
C GLN A 32 19.40 -13.81 19.80
N GLN A 33 19.04 -15.06 20.09
CA GLN A 33 18.26 -15.90 19.19
C GLN A 33 16.92 -15.27 18.80
N TRP A 34 16.22 -14.65 19.78
CA TRP A 34 14.98 -13.92 19.50
C TRP A 34 15.20 -12.69 18.62
N LYS A 35 16.28 -11.95 18.81
CA LYS A 35 16.62 -10.81 17.94
C LYS A 35 16.90 -11.27 16.52
N ASP A 36 17.69 -12.31 16.37
CA ASP A 36 18.03 -12.87 15.04
C ASP A 36 16.77 -13.43 14.35
N PHE A 37 15.88 -14.08 15.09
CA PHE A 37 14.58 -14.53 14.56
C PHE A 37 13.72 -13.36 14.07
N ILE A 38 13.59 -12.30 14.87
CA ILE A 38 12.82 -11.10 14.50
C ILE A 38 13.43 -10.42 13.28
N GLU A 39 14.75 -10.32 13.22
CA GLU A 39 15.45 -9.71 12.09
C GLU A 39 15.24 -10.52 10.80
N ASN A 40 15.38 -11.83 10.85
CA ASN A 40 15.11 -12.73 9.73
C ASN A 40 13.64 -12.64 9.29
N ALA A 41 12.70 -12.62 10.21
CA ALA A 41 11.28 -12.45 9.89
C ALA A 41 11.01 -11.10 9.18
N ARG A 42 11.68 -10.03 9.61
CA ARG A 42 11.59 -8.71 8.95
C ARG A 42 12.20 -8.72 7.54
N LEU A 43 13.30 -9.42 7.34
CA LEU A 43 13.93 -9.55 6.02
C LEU A 43 13.01 -10.30 5.06
N ILE A 44 12.44 -11.43 5.48
CA ILE A 44 11.48 -12.21 4.69
C ILE A 44 10.28 -11.33 4.33
N ALA A 45 9.67 -10.65 5.31
CA ALA A 45 8.53 -9.77 5.06
C ALA A 45 8.85 -8.57 4.13
N ARG A 46 10.11 -8.11 4.08
CA ARG A 46 10.53 -7.11 3.09
C ARG A 46 10.61 -7.71 1.69
N GLN A 47 11.22 -8.89 1.56
CA GLN A 47 11.33 -9.58 0.28
C GLN A 47 9.96 -9.91 -0.31
N GLU A 48 9.03 -10.40 0.50
CA GLU A 48 7.67 -10.67 0.09
C GLU A 48 6.95 -9.41 -0.39
N ARG A 49 7.10 -8.28 0.30
CA ARG A 49 6.54 -6.99 -0.14
C ARG A 49 7.12 -6.57 -1.48
N HIS A 50 8.43 -6.60 -1.67
CA HIS A 50 9.04 -6.25 -2.96
C HIS A 50 8.58 -7.14 -4.10
N LEU A 51 8.38 -8.44 -3.85
CA LEU A 51 7.81 -9.36 -4.83
C LEU A 51 6.37 -9.00 -5.18
N MET A 52 5.54 -8.73 -4.18
CA MET A 52 4.15 -8.32 -4.39
C MET A 52 4.06 -6.99 -5.13
N ASP A 53 4.86 -6.00 -4.75
CA ASP A 53 4.93 -4.70 -5.43
C ASP A 53 5.32 -4.90 -6.91
N SER A 54 6.29 -5.77 -7.21
CA SER A 54 6.71 -6.07 -8.58
C SER A 54 5.59 -6.74 -9.40
N ILE A 55 4.85 -7.67 -8.78
CA ILE A 55 3.71 -8.35 -9.45
C ILE A 55 2.58 -7.35 -9.74
N VAL A 56 2.26 -6.49 -8.78
CA VAL A 56 1.24 -5.45 -8.94
C VAL A 56 1.65 -4.47 -10.04
N HIS A 57 2.91 -4.05 -10.06
CA HIS A 57 3.48 -3.18 -11.10
C HIS A 57 3.32 -3.79 -12.50
N ILE A 58 3.74 -5.04 -12.70
CA ILE A 58 3.62 -5.73 -14.00
C ILE A 58 2.14 -5.87 -14.42
N LYS A 59 1.26 -6.18 -13.48
CA LYS A 59 -0.19 -6.26 -13.78
C LYS A 59 -0.76 -4.92 -14.21
N ALA A 60 -0.39 -3.84 -13.53
CA ALA A 60 -0.84 -2.49 -13.86
C ALA A 60 -0.29 -2.04 -15.21
N GLU A 61 0.99 -2.26 -15.51
CA GLU A 61 1.56 -1.99 -16.83
C GLU A 61 0.83 -2.75 -17.95
N ASN A 62 0.60 -4.05 -17.75
CA ASN A 62 -0.13 -4.86 -18.72
C ASN A 62 -1.58 -4.36 -18.93
N ALA A 63 -2.27 -3.96 -17.87
CA ALA A 63 -3.62 -3.40 -17.94
C ALA A 63 -3.63 -2.09 -18.75
N LEU A 64 -2.67 -1.21 -18.51
CA LEU A 64 -2.50 0.03 -19.28
C LEU A 64 -2.19 -0.22 -20.74
N GLN A 65 -1.26 -1.14 -21.06
CA GLN A 65 -0.90 -1.49 -22.43
C GLN A 65 -2.09 -2.08 -23.21
N ARG A 66 -2.91 -2.91 -22.55
CA ARG A 66 -4.13 -3.48 -23.13
C ARG A 66 -5.27 -2.47 -23.24
N LYS A 67 -5.13 -1.32 -22.56
CA LYS A 67 -6.21 -0.32 -22.42
C LYS A 67 -7.45 -0.91 -21.74
N GLU A 68 -7.22 -1.76 -20.76
CA GLU A 68 -8.24 -2.44 -19.96
C GLU A 68 -7.92 -2.25 -18.49
N PHE A 69 -8.47 -1.21 -17.87
CA PHE A 69 -8.17 -0.88 -16.48
C PHE A 69 -9.34 -0.15 -15.82
N VAL A 70 -9.31 -0.16 -14.49
CA VAL A 70 -10.15 0.69 -13.64
C VAL A 70 -9.24 1.47 -12.72
N LEU A 71 -9.40 2.80 -12.71
CA LEU A 71 -8.78 3.71 -11.74
C LEU A 71 -9.86 4.09 -10.74
N GLU A 72 -9.70 3.68 -9.52
CA GLU A 72 -10.61 3.97 -8.41
C GLU A 72 -10.08 5.15 -7.60
N SER A 73 -10.99 5.93 -7.01
CA SER A 73 -10.67 7.02 -6.10
C SER A 73 -11.42 6.85 -4.79
N ASP A 74 -10.73 6.99 -3.68
CA ASP A 74 -11.25 7.03 -2.32
C ASP A 74 -11.32 8.45 -1.75
N GLU A 75 -10.79 9.44 -2.49
CA GLU A 75 -10.82 10.85 -2.12
C GLU A 75 -11.12 11.72 -3.35
N LEU A 76 -11.95 12.74 -3.18
CA LEU A 76 -12.24 13.75 -4.19
C LEU A 76 -11.96 15.15 -3.65
N THR A 77 -11.38 15.98 -4.51
CA THR A 77 -11.26 17.42 -4.28
C THR A 77 -12.13 18.16 -5.30
N LEU A 78 -13.04 18.99 -4.82
CA LEU A 78 -13.93 19.79 -5.66
C LEU A 78 -13.26 21.10 -6.10
N LYS A 79 -13.89 21.77 -7.07
CA LYS A 79 -13.36 23.01 -7.69
C LYS A 79 -13.01 24.12 -6.70
N HIS A 80 -13.70 24.20 -5.57
CA HIS A 80 -13.49 25.23 -4.55
C HIS A 80 -12.54 24.78 -3.42
N GLY A 81 -11.87 23.63 -3.57
CA GLY A 81 -10.92 23.10 -2.59
C GLY A 81 -11.56 22.26 -1.48
N GLU A 82 -12.87 22.07 -1.52
CA GLU A 82 -13.53 21.11 -0.64
C GLU A 82 -13.06 19.70 -1.00
N HIS A 83 -12.64 18.93 -0.02
CA HIS A 83 -12.20 17.56 -0.22
C HIS A 83 -12.87 16.63 0.79
N GLY A 84 -13.01 15.36 0.45
CA GLY A 84 -13.57 14.35 1.34
C GLY A 84 -13.41 12.94 0.77
N TYR A 85 -13.52 11.98 1.68
CA TYR A 85 -13.48 10.58 1.34
C TYR A 85 -14.79 10.16 0.64
N VAL A 86 -14.64 9.31 -0.37
CA VAL A 86 -15.73 8.79 -1.18
C VAL A 86 -15.61 7.28 -1.31
N ASN A 87 -16.67 6.65 -1.79
CA ASN A 87 -16.63 5.22 -2.06
C ASN A 87 -16.00 4.97 -3.45
N SER A 88 -14.94 4.19 -3.51
CA SER A 88 -14.24 3.85 -4.75
C SER A 88 -15.12 3.11 -5.76
N THR A 89 -16.14 2.37 -5.32
CA THR A 89 -17.09 1.68 -6.22
C THR A 89 -18.03 2.63 -6.96
N THR A 90 -18.15 3.86 -6.50
CA THR A 90 -18.96 4.92 -7.13
C THR A 90 -18.13 6.08 -7.67
N ASN A 91 -16.80 6.01 -7.54
CA ASN A 91 -15.87 7.02 -8.01
C ASN A 91 -14.71 6.35 -8.73
N PHE A 92 -14.86 6.18 -10.03
CA PHE A 92 -13.88 5.46 -10.83
C PHE A 92 -13.85 5.95 -12.29
N ILE A 93 -12.76 5.61 -12.96
CA ILE A 93 -12.60 5.72 -14.39
C ILE A 93 -12.26 4.32 -14.91
N ALA A 94 -13.12 3.77 -15.75
CA ALA A 94 -12.90 2.47 -16.38
C ALA A 94 -12.62 2.65 -17.87
N LEU A 95 -11.72 1.84 -18.42
CA LEU A 95 -11.50 1.67 -19.84
C LEU A 95 -11.54 0.17 -20.16
N HIS A 96 -12.46 -0.23 -21.00
CA HIS A 96 -12.65 -1.62 -21.41
C HIS A 96 -13.26 -1.69 -22.81
N ASP A 97 -12.78 -2.59 -23.66
CA ASP A 97 -13.25 -2.78 -25.05
C ASP A 97 -13.37 -1.48 -25.85
N GLY A 98 -12.43 -0.55 -25.67
CA GLY A 98 -12.43 0.73 -26.36
C GLY A 98 -13.53 1.71 -25.91
N ARG A 99 -14.24 1.41 -24.84
CA ARG A 99 -15.20 2.30 -24.18
C ARG A 99 -14.66 2.78 -22.85
N ALA A 100 -14.91 4.03 -22.54
CA ALA A 100 -14.56 4.62 -21.25
C ALA A 100 -15.82 4.99 -20.48
N THR A 101 -15.77 4.73 -19.17
CA THR A 101 -16.78 5.17 -18.21
C THR A 101 -16.09 6.03 -17.16
N VAL A 102 -16.57 7.24 -16.96
CA VAL A 102 -16.14 8.15 -15.89
C VAL A 102 -17.33 8.32 -14.96
N GLN A 103 -17.21 7.82 -13.75
CA GLN A 103 -18.24 7.96 -12.73
C GLN A 103 -17.69 8.73 -11.54
N ILE A 104 -18.41 9.77 -11.13
CA ILE A 104 -18.08 10.63 -10.00
C ILE A 104 -19.34 10.81 -9.17
N SER A 105 -19.28 10.41 -7.90
CA SER A 105 -20.31 10.63 -6.91
C SER A 105 -19.69 11.38 -5.72
N PRO A 106 -19.86 12.69 -5.63
CA PRO A 106 -19.25 13.49 -4.59
C PRO A 106 -19.84 13.14 -3.21
N PHE A 107 -19.09 13.41 -2.16
CA PHE A 107 -19.46 13.16 -0.77
C PHE A 107 -20.57 14.08 -0.25
N GLN A 108 -20.90 15.13 -0.97
CA GLN A 108 -22.02 16.02 -0.64
C GLN A 108 -23.31 15.49 -1.27
N SER A 109 -24.26 15.14 -0.43
CA SER A 109 -25.55 14.58 -0.83
C SER A 109 -26.40 15.58 -1.61
N GLY A 110 -26.41 15.45 -2.91
CA GLY A 110 -27.36 16.11 -3.80
C GLY A 110 -27.73 15.13 -4.91
N GLY A 111 -29.02 14.94 -5.18
CA GLY A 111 -29.44 14.05 -6.24
C GLY A 111 -28.81 14.43 -7.58
N GLY A 112 -27.87 13.63 -8.06
CA GLY A 112 -27.24 13.81 -9.36
C GLY A 112 -27.99 13.05 -10.45
N PRO A 113 -27.66 13.33 -11.74
CA PRO A 113 -28.34 12.72 -12.89
C PRO A 113 -28.20 11.18 -12.97
N ASN A 114 -27.23 10.59 -12.30
CA ASN A 114 -27.00 9.14 -12.29
C ASN A 114 -27.73 8.38 -11.16
N GLY A 115 -28.58 9.06 -10.36
CA GLY A 115 -29.30 8.46 -9.26
C GLY A 115 -28.50 8.15 -8.00
N VAL A 116 -27.16 8.27 -8.05
CA VAL A 116 -26.27 8.09 -6.90
C VAL A 116 -25.64 9.40 -6.41
N GLY A 117 -26.22 10.52 -6.84
CA GLY A 117 -25.78 11.85 -6.40
C GLY A 117 -24.62 12.45 -7.22
N GLY A 118 -24.31 11.88 -8.39
CA GLY A 118 -23.15 12.28 -9.19
C GLY A 118 -23.40 12.31 -10.69
N ILE A 119 -22.33 12.15 -11.46
CA ILE A 119 -22.31 12.18 -12.91
C ILE A 119 -21.64 10.89 -13.42
N THR A 120 -22.28 10.27 -14.43
CA THR A 120 -21.69 9.18 -15.20
C THR A 120 -21.59 9.60 -16.65
N VAL A 121 -20.40 9.52 -17.23
CA VAL A 121 -20.11 9.78 -18.64
C VAL A 121 -19.59 8.51 -19.26
N GLU A 122 -20.32 7.97 -20.21
CA GLU A 122 -19.92 6.76 -20.95
C GLU A 122 -19.77 7.08 -22.43
N GLY A 123 -18.68 6.66 -23.04
CA GLY A 123 -18.46 6.91 -24.44
C GLY A 123 -17.14 6.32 -24.96
N THR A 124 -16.89 6.52 -26.25
CA THR A 124 -15.59 6.18 -26.84
C THR A 124 -14.59 7.26 -26.49
N PRO A 125 -13.45 6.92 -25.86
CA PRO A 125 -12.45 7.91 -25.52
C PRO A 125 -11.79 8.47 -26.77
N THR A 126 -11.55 9.77 -26.80
CA THR A 126 -10.82 10.46 -27.86
C THR A 126 -9.53 11.06 -27.27
N GLY A 127 -8.49 11.15 -28.10
CA GLY A 127 -7.21 11.72 -27.67
C GLY A 127 -6.51 10.92 -26.57
N LEU A 128 -6.76 9.59 -26.50
CA LEU A 128 -6.11 8.73 -25.52
C LEU A 128 -4.60 8.72 -25.73
N LYS A 129 -3.86 9.23 -24.76
CA LYS A 129 -2.40 9.24 -24.72
C LYS A 129 -1.95 8.63 -23.40
N MET A 130 -0.96 7.76 -23.46
CA MET A 130 -0.28 7.19 -22.31
C MET A 130 1.22 7.32 -22.54
N GLU A 131 1.91 7.97 -21.63
CA GLU A 131 3.35 8.20 -21.70
C GLU A 131 3.96 7.84 -20.35
N THR A 132 4.86 6.88 -20.34
CA THR A 132 5.61 6.49 -19.12
C THR A 132 6.97 7.16 -19.15
N ASP A 133 7.30 7.87 -18.09
CA ASP A 133 8.60 8.52 -17.93
C ASP A 133 9.66 7.53 -17.43
N LYS A 134 10.92 7.99 -17.38
CA LYS A 134 12.07 7.18 -16.92
C LYS A 134 11.98 6.78 -15.43
N LYS A 135 11.05 7.38 -14.67
CA LYS A 135 10.82 7.08 -13.26
C LYS A 135 9.66 6.10 -13.04
N GLY A 136 9.06 5.58 -14.14
CA GLY A 136 7.90 4.69 -14.07
C GLY A 136 6.56 5.40 -13.85
N ILE A 137 6.52 6.73 -13.93
CA ILE A 137 5.26 7.48 -13.81
C ILE A 137 4.57 7.49 -15.17
N THR A 138 3.38 6.92 -15.24
CA THR A 138 2.55 6.95 -16.46
C THR A 138 1.57 8.12 -16.40
N ARG A 139 1.64 8.98 -17.40
CA ARG A 139 0.67 10.05 -17.65
C ARG A 139 -0.40 9.52 -18.59
N LEU A 140 -1.63 9.54 -18.12
CA LEU A 140 -2.80 9.20 -18.93
C LEU A 140 -3.58 10.48 -19.21
N SER A 141 -3.95 10.70 -20.46
CA SER A 141 -4.91 11.73 -20.86
C SER A 141 -5.91 11.19 -21.86
N MET A 142 -7.17 11.54 -21.72
CA MET A 142 -8.23 11.24 -22.68
C MET A 142 -9.42 12.18 -22.47
N ASN A 143 -10.26 12.30 -23.50
CA ASN A 143 -11.57 12.94 -23.40
C ASN A 143 -12.64 11.88 -23.61
N VAL A 144 -13.64 11.85 -22.73
CA VAL A 144 -14.79 10.96 -22.82
C VAL A 144 -16.04 11.82 -22.99
N THR A 145 -16.78 11.58 -24.06
CA THR A 145 -18.03 12.32 -24.33
C THR A 145 -19.16 11.34 -24.46
N GLY A 146 -20.22 11.58 -23.70
CA GLY A 146 -21.44 10.78 -23.71
C GLY A 146 -22.60 11.54 -23.10
N ASN A 147 -23.81 11.28 -23.56
CA ASN A 147 -25.07 11.87 -23.05
C ASN A 147 -25.05 13.41 -22.98
N GLY A 148 -24.36 14.08 -23.90
CA GLY A 148 -24.23 15.54 -23.92
C GLY A 148 -23.26 16.11 -22.88
N ILE A 149 -22.53 15.27 -22.15
CA ILE A 149 -21.52 15.63 -21.18
C ILE A 149 -20.15 15.20 -21.70
N SER A 150 -19.13 16.03 -21.47
CA SER A 150 -17.74 15.71 -21.80
C SER A 150 -16.89 15.77 -20.54
N ALA A 151 -16.09 14.73 -20.31
CA ALA A 151 -15.13 14.64 -19.24
C ALA A 151 -13.72 14.59 -19.82
N GLN A 152 -12.86 15.51 -19.37
CA GLN A 152 -11.42 15.43 -19.62
C GLN A 152 -10.76 14.68 -18.45
N VAL A 153 -10.08 13.62 -18.77
CA VAL A 153 -9.32 12.82 -17.81
C VAL A 153 -7.85 13.13 -17.96
N LEU A 154 -7.22 13.50 -16.86
CA LEU A 154 -5.77 13.66 -16.73
C LEU A 154 -5.37 12.90 -15.46
N SER A 155 -4.56 11.87 -15.60
CA SER A 155 -4.12 11.06 -14.46
C SER A 155 -2.60 10.87 -14.47
N LEU A 156 -2.03 10.84 -13.28
CA LEU A 156 -0.65 10.43 -13.02
C LEU A 156 -0.71 9.12 -12.26
N ILE A 157 -0.30 8.05 -12.90
CA ILE A 157 -0.32 6.70 -12.33
C ILE A 157 1.11 6.39 -11.90
N HIS A 158 1.31 6.29 -10.61
CA HIS A 158 2.57 5.88 -10.01
C HIS A 158 2.46 4.38 -9.73
N ILE A 159 3.17 3.58 -10.52
CA ILE A 159 3.16 2.13 -10.39
C ILE A 159 4.42 1.69 -9.62
#